data_19cd17964e8132df307a8da9b95dbc39
#
_entry.id   19cd17964e8132df307a8da9b95dbc39
#
_cell.length_a   1.000
_cell.length_b   1.000
_cell.length_c   1.000
_cell.angle_alpha   90.00
_cell.angle_beta   90.00
_cell.angle_gamma   90.00
#
_symmetry.space_group_name_H-M   'P 1'
#
loop_
_entity.id
_entity.type
_entity.pdbx_description
1 polymer ?
#
loop_
_entity_poly.entity_id
_entity_poly.type
_entity_poly.pdbx_seq_one_letter_code
_entity_poly.pdbx_strand_id
1 'polypeptide(L)'
;MLNIEDFKEEMQKRDGHAFGVESATHKVLDCVGYYCNNCLFHGDCRKKRWDWLLSEKKDVMVLTKLEYDILKFAFKNGYCYITRTESGHVEVHKEKPLMRSNEIFGHHWGNRGKSIYLFDNIFCFVKWVGSEKSKPMLIKEILDECEVIKNEND
;
A
#
# COMPACT_ATOMS: atom_id res chain seq x y z
N MET A 1 -7.89 -7.03 -10.31
CA MET A 1 -7.34 -8.41 -10.44
C MET A 1 -7.88 -9.22 -9.27
N LEU A 2 -8.32 -10.45 -9.50
CA LEU A 2 -8.81 -11.31 -8.42
C LEU A 2 -7.62 -11.96 -7.69
N ASN A 3 -7.79 -12.28 -6.41
CA ASN A 3 -6.76 -12.96 -5.64
C ASN A 3 -6.33 -14.31 -6.27
N ILE A 4 -7.27 -15.04 -6.88
CA ILE A 4 -6.95 -16.30 -7.56
C ILE A 4 -5.96 -16.13 -8.73
N GLU A 5 -6.00 -15.01 -9.43
CA GLU A 5 -5.09 -14.73 -10.54
C GLU A 5 -3.68 -14.41 -10.05
N ASP A 6 -3.59 -13.68 -8.93
CA ASP A 6 -2.33 -13.27 -8.32
C ASP A 6 -1.58 -14.45 -7.68
N PHE A 7 -2.31 -15.36 -7.03
CA PHE A 7 -1.73 -16.52 -6.33
C PHE A 7 -1.76 -17.82 -7.13
N LYS A 8 -2.09 -17.77 -8.42
CA LYS A 8 -2.22 -18.95 -9.27
C LYS A 8 -0.97 -19.85 -9.26
N GLU A 9 0.21 -19.25 -9.38
CA GLU A 9 1.47 -19.99 -9.39
C GLU A 9 1.79 -20.64 -8.04
N GLU A 10 1.51 -19.94 -6.94
CA GLU A 10 1.68 -20.49 -5.59
C GLU A 10 0.72 -21.64 -5.31
N MET A 11 -0.52 -21.52 -5.76
CA MET A 11 -1.52 -22.56 -5.64
C MET A 11 -1.16 -23.82 -6.45
N GLN A 12 -0.61 -23.64 -7.64
CA GLN A 12 -0.15 -24.77 -8.47
C GLN A 12 1.01 -25.54 -7.84
N LYS A 13 1.93 -24.86 -7.14
CA LYS A 13 3.04 -25.49 -6.41
C LYS A 13 2.59 -26.32 -5.21
N ARG A 14 1.36 -26.11 -4.72
CA ARG A 14 0.85 -26.73 -3.48
C ARG A 14 0.02 -27.99 -3.71
N ASP A 15 -0.10 -28.49 -4.96
CA ASP A 15 -0.75 -29.76 -5.33
C ASP A 15 -2.09 -30.04 -4.62
N GLY A 16 -2.92 -29.01 -4.47
CA GLY A 16 -4.24 -29.13 -3.84
C GLY A 16 -4.22 -29.18 -2.30
N HIS A 17 -3.08 -29.00 -1.64
CA HIS A 17 -3.03 -28.89 -0.19
C HIS A 17 -3.79 -27.65 0.32
N ALA A 18 -4.42 -27.78 1.48
CA ALA A 18 -5.13 -26.69 2.10
C ALA A 18 -4.16 -25.55 2.45
N PHE A 19 -4.47 -24.35 2.01
CA PHE A 19 -3.71 -23.15 2.32
C PHE A 19 -4.48 -22.21 3.27
N GLY A 20 -3.76 -21.42 4.03
CA GLY A 20 -4.27 -20.30 4.81
C GLY A 20 -3.72 -18.98 4.30
N VAL A 21 -4.25 -17.89 4.78
CA VAL A 21 -3.72 -16.55 4.57
C VAL A 21 -3.53 -15.90 5.94
N GLU A 22 -2.33 -15.48 6.23
CA GLU A 22 -2.02 -14.79 7.48
C GLU A 22 -2.75 -13.44 7.53
N SER A 23 -3.45 -13.18 8.64
CA SER A 23 -4.28 -11.98 8.76
C SER A 23 -3.48 -10.68 8.81
N ALA A 24 -2.25 -10.72 9.32
CA ALA A 24 -1.41 -9.53 9.46
C ALA A 24 -0.65 -9.16 8.18
N THR A 25 -0.16 -10.15 7.44
CA THR A 25 0.72 -9.92 6.27
C THR A 25 0.08 -10.25 4.94
N HIS A 26 -1.12 -10.84 4.95
CA HIS A 26 -1.82 -11.41 3.78
C HIS A 26 -0.97 -12.43 2.99
N LYS A 27 0.03 -13.00 3.63
CA LYS A 27 0.88 -14.02 3.03
C LYS A 27 0.18 -15.36 3.00
N VAL A 28 0.26 -16.04 1.85
CA VAL A 28 -0.27 -17.40 1.71
C VAL A 28 0.66 -18.40 2.38
N LEU A 29 0.10 -19.24 3.24
CA LEU A 29 0.82 -20.22 4.05
C LEU A 29 0.17 -21.60 3.92
N ASP A 30 0.96 -22.65 4.20
CA ASP A 30 0.40 -23.99 4.34
C ASP A 30 -0.38 -24.11 5.65
N CYS A 31 -1.57 -24.71 5.61
CA CYS A 31 -2.36 -24.93 6.81
C CYS A 31 -1.71 -25.92 7.80
N VAL A 32 -0.78 -26.72 7.33
CA VAL A 32 -0.08 -27.71 8.17
C VAL A 32 0.91 -26.99 9.09
N GLY A 33 0.66 -27.04 10.39
CA GLY A 33 1.52 -26.42 11.41
C GLY A 33 1.27 -24.94 11.67
N TYR A 34 0.29 -24.32 11.01
CA TYR A 34 -0.06 -22.93 11.24
C TYR A 34 -1.25 -22.77 12.21
N TYR A 35 -1.17 -21.78 13.10
CA TYR A 35 -2.25 -21.52 14.07
C TYR A 35 -3.43 -20.85 13.40
N CYS A 36 -4.59 -21.53 13.36
CA CYS A 36 -5.81 -21.03 12.76
C CYS A 36 -6.27 -19.67 13.31
N ASN A 37 -5.91 -19.31 14.54
CA ASN A 37 -6.29 -18.05 15.15
C ASN A 37 -5.71 -16.82 14.42
N ASN A 38 -4.61 -16.99 13.69
CA ASN A 38 -3.98 -15.92 12.91
C ASN A 38 -4.31 -15.99 11.42
N CYS A 39 -5.26 -16.85 11.03
CA CYS A 39 -5.66 -17.04 9.65
C CYS A 39 -6.94 -16.23 9.33
N LEU A 40 -6.97 -15.56 8.19
CA LEU A 40 -8.15 -14.84 7.69
C LEU A 40 -9.39 -15.76 7.56
N PHE A 41 -9.17 -17.06 7.37
CA PHE A 41 -10.25 -18.04 7.16
C PHE A 41 -10.70 -18.70 8.45
N HIS A 42 -10.23 -18.25 9.62
CA HIS A 42 -10.63 -18.83 10.90
C HIS A 42 -12.16 -18.96 11.05
N GLY A 43 -12.61 -20.13 11.46
CA GLY A 43 -14.01 -20.51 11.65
C GLY A 43 -14.56 -21.32 10.45
N ASP A 44 -14.94 -20.68 9.36
CA ASP A 44 -15.42 -21.35 8.13
C ASP A 44 -14.38 -21.25 7.01
N CYS A 45 -13.32 -22.03 7.12
CA CYS A 45 -12.19 -22.00 6.19
C CYS A 45 -12.58 -22.23 4.73
N ARG A 46 -13.52 -23.15 4.48
CA ARG A 46 -13.88 -23.52 3.11
C ARG A 46 -14.56 -22.38 2.38
N LYS A 47 -15.60 -21.81 3.00
CA LYS A 47 -16.36 -20.71 2.42
C LYS A 47 -15.51 -19.46 2.31
N LYS A 48 -14.86 -19.03 3.39
CA LYS A 48 -14.02 -17.83 3.44
C LYS A 48 -12.86 -17.88 2.43
N ARG A 49 -12.30 -19.05 2.18
CA ARG A 49 -11.25 -19.24 1.18
C ARG A 49 -11.75 -18.97 -0.23
N TRP A 50 -12.92 -19.49 -0.58
CA TRP A 50 -13.52 -19.23 -1.89
C TRP A 50 -13.93 -17.76 -2.06
N ASP A 51 -14.56 -17.18 -1.05
CA ASP A 51 -14.94 -15.77 -1.07
C ASP A 51 -13.69 -14.87 -1.25
N TRP A 52 -12.60 -15.21 -0.58
CA TRP A 52 -11.32 -14.49 -0.71
C TRP A 52 -10.67 -14.66 -2.09
N LEU A 53 -10.64 -15.87 -2.64
CA LEU A 53 -10.07 -16.13 -3.97
C LEU A 53 -10.81 -15.38 -5.07
N LEU A 54 -12.12 -15.23 -4.93
CA LEU A 54 -12.96 -14.52 -5.89
C LEU A 54 -13.10 -13.02 -5.58
N SER A 55 -12.56 -12.54 -4.48
CA SER A 55 -12.54 -11.11 -4.18
C SER A 55 -11.42 -10.40 -4.95
N GLU A 56 -11.63 -9.13 -5.21
CA GLU A 56 -10.57 -8.29 -5.76
C GLU A 56 -9.43 -8.15 -4.75
N LYS A 57 -8.21 -8.29 -5.26
CA LYS A 57 -7.02 -8.02 -4.47
C LYS A 57 -7.05 -6.56 -4.02
N LYS A 58 -7.15 -6.36 -2.72
CA LYS A 58 -6.86 -5.07 -2.12
C LYS A 58 -5.36 -5.02 -1.86
N ASP A 59 -4.66 -4.18 -2.57
CA ASP A 59 -3.30 -3.81 -2.22
C ASP A 59 -3.38 -3.00 -0.92
N VAL A 60 -3.35 -3.69 0.22
CA VAL A 60 -3.34 -3.03 1.53
C VAL A 60 -2.03 -2.27 1.66
N MET A 61 -2.13 -0.96 1.79
CA MET A 61 -0.96 -0.13 2.05
C MET A 61 -0.49 -0.37 3.48
N VAL A 62 0.73 -0.86 3.61
CA VAL A 62 1.33 -1.13 4.92
C VAL A 62 2.28 0.02 5.23
N LEU A 63 2.05 0.70 6.35
CA LEU A 63 2.87 1.80 6.84
C LEU A 63 3.65 1.39 8.09
N THR A 64 4.87 1.86 8.20
CA THR A 64 5.56 1.90 9.49
C THR A 64 4.86 2.92 10.41
N LYS A 65 5.02 2.77 11.72
CA LYS A 65 4.50 3.74 12.69
C LYS A 65 4.98 5.16 12.40
N LEU A 66 6.24 5.30 12.00
CA LEU A 66 6.84 6.59 11.64
C LEU A 66 6.14 7.21 10.43
N GLU A 67 5.96 6.44 9.36
CA GLU A 67 5.27 6.92 8.15
C GLU A 67 3.83 7.34 8.44
N TYR A 68 3.12 6.56 9.22
CA TYR A 68 1.76 6.90 9.65
C TYR A 68 1.73 8.22 10.42
N ASP A 69 2.62 8.40 11.40
CA ASP A 69 2.66 9.62 12.22
C ASP A 69 3.04 10.85 11.39
N ILE A 70 3.97 10.71 10.43
CA ILE A 70 4.34 11.79 9.49
C ILE A 70 3.13 12.17 8.62
N LEU A 71 2.42 11.20 8.03
CA LEU A 71 1.23 11.49 7.21
C LEU A 71 0.11 12.12 8.04
N LYS A 72 -0.13 11.62 9.24
CA LYS A 72 -1.12 12.17 10.16
C LYS A 72 -0.79 13.61 10.54
N PHE A 73 0.49 13.91 10.81
CA PHE A 73 0.95 15.27 11.07
C PHE A 73 0.78 16.16 9.84
N ALA A 74 1.18 15.72 8.65
CA ALA A 74 1.00 16.46 7.41
C ALA A 74 -0.48 16.77 7.15
N PHE A 75 -1.36 15.78 7.28
CA PHE A 75 -2.80 15.95 7.11
C PHE A 75 -3.38 16.98 8.10
N LYS A 76 -3.01 16.90 9.37
CA LYS A 76 -3.43 17.86 10.40
C LYS A 76 -2.99 19.30 10.09
N ASN A 77 -1.89 19.48 9.35
CA ASN A 77 -1.38 20.78 8.92
C ASN A 77 -1.91 21.21 7.53
N GLY A 78 -2.93 20.53 7.01
CA GLY A 78 -3.63 20.86 5.79
C GLY A 78 -2.98 20.37 4.50
N TYR A 79 -2.03 19.44 4.58
CA TYR A 79 -1.48 18.75 3.40
C TYR A 79 -2.39 17.57 3.06
N CYS A 80 -2.95 17.59 1.85
CA CYS A 80 -3.97 16.62 1.44
C CYS A 80 -3.46 15.56 0.48
N TYR A 81 -2.34 15.81 -0.20
CA TYR A 81 -1.83 14.94 -1.24
C TYR A 81 -0.36 14.60 -1.01
N ILE A 82 0.02 13.38 -1.40
CA ILE A 82 1.41 12.91 -1.43
C ILE A 82 1.76 12.45 -2.84
N THR A 83 2.97 12.75 -3.29
CA THR A 83 3.49 12.36 -4.60
C THR A 83 4.94 11.94 -4.50
N ARG A 84 5.42 11.21 -5.52
CA ARG A 84 6.85 10.95 -5.72
C ARG A 84 7.26 11.49 -7.08
N THR A 85 8.39 12.15 -7.15
CA THR A 85 8.97 12.66 -8.40
C THR A 85 9.71 11.56 -9.16
N GLU A 86 10.05 11.82 -10.42
CA GLU A 86 10.88 10.92 -11.23
C GLU A 86 12.26 10.65 -10.60
N SER A 87 12.83 11.65 -9.92
CA SER A 87 14.08 11.54 -9.16
C SER A 87 13.97 10.79 -7.83
N GLY A 88 12.76 10.35 -7.46
CA GLY A 88 12.52 9.58 -6.24
C GLY A 88 12.12 10.40 -5.01
N HIS A 89 12.11 11.72 -5.10
CA HIS A 89 11.74 12.60 -4.00
C HIS A 89 10.25 12.51 -3.67
N VAL A 90 9.92 12.45 -2.39
CA VAL A 90 8.55 12.45 -1.90
C VAL A 90 8.15 13.82 -1.41
N GLU A 91 7.01 14.31 -1.88
CA GLU A 91 6.47 15.61 -1.54
C GLU A 91 5.02 15.51 -1.07
N VAL A 92 4.64 16.35 -0.11
CA VAL A 92 3.24 16.54 0.30
C VAL A 92 2.74 17.91 -0.12
N HIS A 93 1.49 17.99 -0.57
CA HIS A 93 0.88 19.18 -1.15
C HIS A 93 -0.45 19.50 -0.47
N LYS A 94 -0.74 20.80 -0.30
CA LYS A 94 -2.03 21.25 0.23
C LYS A 94 -3.16 21.10 -0.79
N GLU A 95 -2.85 21.37 -2.05
CA GLU A 95 -3.79 21.28 -3.18
C GLU A 95 -3.34 20.16 -4.12
N LYS A 96 -4.27 19.67 -4.94
CA LYS A 96 -3.96 18.63 -5.92
C LYS A 96 -2.88 19.12 -6.89
N PRO A 97 -1.69 18.52 -6.90
CA PRO A 97 -0.63 18.94 -7.79
C PRO A 97 -0.91 18.51 -9.22
N LEU A 98 -0.38 19.28 -10.16
CA LEU A 98 -0.40 18.98 -11.59
C LEU A 98 0.99 18.50 -12.02
N MET A 99 1.04 17.55 -12.92
CA MET A 99 2.30 17.14 -13.52
C MET A 99 2.84 18.23 -14.40
N ARG A 100 4.11 18.55 -14.22
CA ARG A 100 4.87 19.50 -15.03
C ARG A 100 6.11 18.81 -15.56
N SER A 101 6.53 19.24 -16.75
CA SER A 101 7.74 18.77 -17.37
C SER A 101 8.60 19.98 -17.71
N ASN A 102 9.90 19.91 -17.44
CA ASN A 102 10.88 20.85 -17.93
C ASN A 102 12.18 20.15 -18.31
N GLU A 103 13.00 20.82 -19.11
CA GLU A 103 14.25 20.24 -19.67
C GLU A 103 15.32 20.00 -18.61
N ILE A 104 15.26 20.68 -17.46
CA ILE A 104 16.29 20.62 -16.41
C ILE A 104 15.96 19.54 -15.38
N PHE A 105 14.70 19.44 -14.94
CA PHE A 105 14.28 18.58 -13.82
C PHE A 105 13.41 17.40 -14.25
N GLY A 106 13.21 17.20 -15.55
CA GLY A 106 12.31 16.14 -16.06
C GLY A 106 10.86 16.36 -15.64
N HIS A 107 10.16 15.28 -15.38
CA HIS A 107 8.78 15.32 -14.93
C HIS A 107 8.72 15.47 -13.42
N HIS A 108 7.97 16.45 -12.95
CA HIS A 108 7.77 16.71 -11.53
C HIS A 108 6.33 17.14 -11.23
N TRP A 109 5.92 16.92 -10.00
CA TRP A 109 4.66 17.43 -9.50
C TRP A 109 4.82 18.87 -9.04
N GLY A 110 3.84 19.70 -9.37
CA GLY A 110 3.86 21.09 -8.94
C GLY A 110 2.46 21.66 -8.89
N ASN A 111 2.28 22.58 -7.99
CA ASN A 111 1.12 23.45 -7.93
C ASN A 111 1.60 24.89 -7.63
N ARG A 112 0.66 25.82 -7.57
CA ARG A 112 0.97 27.20 -7.13
C ARG A 112 1.09 27.29 -5.59
N GLY A 113 0.73 26.23 -4.88
CA GLY A 113 0.79 26.15 -3.44
C GLY A 113 2.15 25.66 -2.92
N LYS A 114 2.33 25.74 -1.62
CA LYS A 114 3.54 25.23 -0.95
C LYS A 114 3.49 23.71 -0.87
N SER A 115 4.54 23.04 -1.37
CA SER A 115 4.84 21.66 -1.06
C SER A 115 5.91 21.59 0.04
N ILE A 116 5.96 20.46 0.74
CA ILE A 116 7.07 20.13 1.64
C ILE A 116 7.71 18.86 1.12
N TYR A 117 9.00 18.88 1.02
CA TYR A 117 9.84 17.73 0.73
C TYR A 117 9.90 16.81 1.95
N LEU A 118 9.73 15.50 1.70
CA LEU A 118 9.92 14.45 2.69
C LEU A 118 11.15 13.60 2.35
N PHE A 119 11.53 12.72 3.25
CA PHE A 119 12.70 11.85 3.07
C PHE A 119 12.53 10.85 1.93
N ASP A 120 13.58 10.61 1.14
CA ASP A 120 13.55 9.79 -0.06
C ASP A 120 13.24 8.31 0.18
N ASN A 121 13.71 7.75 1.28
CA ASN A 121 13.68 6.31 1.55
C ASN A 121 12.45 5.84 2.34
N ILE A 122 11.45 6.69 2.49
CA ILE A 122 10.19 6.36 3.15
C ILE A 122 9.04 6.41 2.15
N PHE A 123 7.88 5.88 2.53
CA PHE A 123 6.68 5.84 1.68
C PHE A 123 6.91 5.07 0.37
N CYS A 124 7.53 3.89 0.43
CA CYS A 124 7.84 3.07 -0.75
C CYS A 124 6.60 2.67 -1.59
N PHE A 125 5.40 2.76 -1.01
CA PHE A 125 4.14 2.55 -1.71
C PHE A 125 3.77 3.69 -2.67
N VAL A 126 4.29 4.91 -2.43
CA VAL A 126 4.13 6.05 -3.35
C VAL A 126 5.11 5.89 -4.50
N LYS A 127 4.64 5.34 -5.60
CA LYS A 127 5.49 5.02 -6.75
C LYS A 127 5.41 6.11 -7.81
N TRP A 128 6.55 6.40 -8.41
CA TRP A 128 6.59 7.07 -9.70
C TRP A 128 6.41 6.01 -10.79
N VAL A 129 5.31 6.04 -11.50
CA VAL A 129 4.98 5.08 -12.56
C VAL A 129 4.77 5.83 -13.87
N GLY A 130 5.81 6.45 -14.40
CA GLY A 130 5.75 7.17 -15.68
C GLY A 130 4.68 8.27 -15.75
N SER A 131 4.70 9.08 -16.79
CA SER A 131 3.87 10.29 -16.89
C SER A 131 2.35 10.05 -16.90
N GLU A 132 1.88 8.91 -17.41
CA GLU A 132 0.44 8.66 -17.59
C GLU A 132 -0.23 7.90 -16.43
N LYS A 133 0.54 7.23 -15.60
CA LYS A 133 0.01 6.34 -14.55
C LYS A 133 0.26 6.80 -13.13
N SER A 134 1.16 7.75 -12.91
CA SER A 134 1.35 8.29 -11.57
C SER A 134 0.24 9.28 -11.25
N LYS A 135 -0.39 9.09 -10.10
CA LYS A 135 -1.44 9.98 -9.61
C LYS A 135 -1.07 10.47 -8.23
N PRO A 136 -1.35 11.75 -7.91
CA PRO A 136 -1.29 12.20 -6.53
C PRO A 136 -2.23 11.35 -5.68
N MET A 137 -1.74 10.83 -4.56
CA MET A 137 -2.54 10.04 -3.63
C MET A 137 -3.10 10.95 -2.54
N LEU A 138 -4.36 10.72 -2.14
CA LEU A 138 -4.97 11.43 -1.02
C LEU A 138 -4.46 10.86 0.30
N ILE A 139 -3.85 11.71 1.12
CA ILE A 139 -3.34 11.31 2.45
C ILE A 139 -4.45 10.76 3.34
N LYS A 140 -5.66 11.32 3.23
CA LYS A 140 -6.81 10.83 3.98
C LYS A 140 -7.14 9.37 3.62
N GLU A 141 -7.21 9.04 2.35
CA GLU A 141 -7.50 7.67 1.88
C GLU A 141 -6.42 6.69 2.36
N ILE A 142 -5.14 7.11 2.31
CA ILE A 142 -4.03 6.32 2.82
C ILE A 142 -4.21 6.03 4.32
N LEU A 143 -4.50 7.06 5.12
CA LEU A 143 -4.68 6.91 6.57
C LEU A 143 -5.91 6.08 6.96
N ASP A 144 -6.98 6.15 6.15
CA ASP A 144 -8.22 5.42 6.39
C ASP A 144 -8.10 3.92 5.99
N GLU A 145 -7.24 3.59 5.03
CA GLU A 145 -7.14 2.24 4.43
C GLU A 145 -5.84 1.50 4.77
N CYS A 146 -4.85 2.16 5.40
CA CYS A 146 -3.57 1.55 5.70
C CYS A 146 -3.60 0.63 6.92
N GLU A 147 -2.73 -0.37 6.92
CA GLU A 147 -2.32 -1.11 8.11
C GLU A 147 -1.01 -0.54 8.65
N VAL A 148 -0.92 -0.38 9.97
CA VAL A 148 0.27 0.13 10.63
C VAL A 148 1.02 -1.03 11.28
N ILE A 149 2.26 -1.27 10.86
CA ILE A 149 3.13 -2.25 11.50
C ILE A 149 3.50 -1.71 12.89
N LYS A 150 3.13 -2.46 13.93
CA LYS A 150 3.67 -2.24 15.27
C LYS A 150 5.08 -2.81 15.29
N ASN A 151 6.07 -2.00 15.59
CA ASN A 151 7.40 -2.51 15.88
C ASN A 151 7.31 -3.38 17.15
N GLU A 152 7.83 -4.59 17.11
CA GLU A 152 7.83 -5.53 18.25
C GLU A 152 8.62 -5.04 19.48
N ASN A 153 9.14 -3.81 19.44
CA ASN A 153 9.98 -3.21 20.48
C ASN A 153 9.35 -1.97 21.15
N ASP A 154 8.06 -1.73 20.99
CA ASP A 154 7.34 -0.66 21.73
C ASP A 154 6.51 -1.22 22.90
#